data_e02c50c752c20808772b5f1cc0702b39
#
_entry.id   e02c50c752c20808772b5f1cc0702b39
#
_cell.length_a   1.000
_cell.length_b   1.000
_cell.length_c   1.000
_cell.angle_alpha   90.00
_cell.angle_beta   90.00
_cell.angle_gamma   90.00
#
_symmetry.space_group_name_H-M   'P 1'
#
loop_
_entity.id
_entity.type
_entity.pdbx_description
1 polymer ?
#
loop_
_entity_poly.entity_id
_entity_poly.type
_entity_poly.pdbx_seq_one_letter_code
_entity_poly.pdbx_strand_id
1 'polypeptide(L)'
;MPKHLNEPNEHAAGFQFPCEYAVKAMGRNSPTFQTRIVRLVEQHTGPIQPTQVSIKPSRSERYLSITLMIQAQSRKQLDAIYQDLTNDDHVLMRL
;
A
#
# COMPACT_ATOMS: atom_id res chain seq x y z
N MET A 1 25.89 4.88 7.17
CA MET A 1 25.58 4.48 7.03
C MET A 1 24.99 4.12 6.70
N PRO A 2 24.58 4.13 6.52
CA PRO A 2 23.75 3.63 6.36
C PRO A 2 23.36 2.76 6.08
N LYS A 3 23.47 2.30 6.31
CA LYS A 3 23.29 1.20 6.26
C LYS A 3 21.96 0.69 6.29
N HIS A 4 21.23 0.52 6.70
CA HIS A 4 19.92 0.17 6.80
C HIS A 4 19.07 0.95 5.94
N LEU A 5 19.36 0.96 4.76
CA LEU A 5 18.75 1.80 3.83
C LEU A 5 17.46 1.27 3.30
N ASN A 6 17.16 0.02 3.58
CA ASN A 6 15.96 -0.57 3.05
C ASN A 6 14.75 -0.25 3.83
N GLU A 7 14.90 0.33 4.98
CA GLU A 7 13.78 0.60 5.85
C GLU A 7 13.34 2.01 5.74
N PRO A 8 12.03 2.26 5.77
CA PRO A 8 11.55 3.61 5.88
C PRO A 8 11.93 4.10 7.26
N ASN A 9 12.92 4.92 7.31
CA ASN A 9 13.45 5.43 8.53
C ASN A 9 13.31 6.94 8.51
N GLU A 10 12.72 7.50 9.55
CA GLU A 10 12.48 8.93 9.57
C GLU A 10 13.76 9.74 9.50
N HIS A 11 14.86 9.12 9.83
CA HIS A 11 16.15 9.79 9.76
C HIS A 11 16.85 9.56 8.45
N ALA A 12 16.31 8.69 7.60
CA ALA A 12 16.93 8.44 6.32
C ALA A 12 16.52 9.54 5.35
N ALA A 13 17.41 9.81 4.43
CA ALA A 13 17.16 10.84 3.46
C ALA A 13 15.91 10.54 2.68
N GLY A 14 15.09 11.53 2.49
CA GLY A 14 13.90 11.41 1.68
C GLY A 14 12.68 10.92 2.41
N PHE A 15 12.82 10.55 3.68
CA PHE A 15 11.67 10.03 4.40
C PHE A 15 11.31 10.94 5.56
N GLN A 16 10.49 11.90 5.28
CA GLN A 16 9.97 12.81 6.29
C GLN A 16 8.47 12.74 6.29
N PHE A 17 7.87 12.63 7.45
CA PHE A 17 6.43 12.56 7.60
C PHE A 17 5.86 13.91 8.00
N PRO A 18 4.68 14.26 7.51
CA PRO A 18 3.88 13.46 6.56
C PRO A 18 4.46 13.53 5.16
N CYS A 19 4.23 12.48 4.38
CA CYS A 19 4.71 12.46 3.01
C CYS A 19 3.79 11.61 2.15
N GLU A 20 3.85 11.86 0.85
CA GLU A 20 3.09 11.07 -0.10
C GLU A 20 3.77 9.71 -0.26
N TYR A 21 2.97 8.66 -0.22
CA TYR A 21 3.51 7.31 -0.27
C TYR A 21 2.58 6.41 -1.08
N ALA A 22 3.16 5.60 -1.96
CA ALA A 22 2.40 4.68 -2.78
C ALA A 22 2.36 3.30 -2.11
N VAL A 23 1.19 2.91 -1.62
CA VAL A 23 0.97 1.58 -1.08
C VAL A 23 0.54 0.69 -2.24
N LYS A 24 1.22 -0.43 -2.44
CA LYS A 24 0.95 -1.32 -3.57
C LYS A 24 0.68 -2.73 -3.10
N ALA A 25 -0.32 -3.35 -3.71
CA ALA A 25 -0.67 -4.72 -3.41
C ALA A 25 -1.14 -5.40 -4.69
N MET A 26 -0.85 -6.68 -4.81
CA MET A 26 -1.28 -7.48 -5.95
C MET A 26 -1.99 -8.73 -5.44
N GLY A 27 -3.07 -9.10 -6.12
CA GLY A 27 -3.83 -10.29 -5.81
C GLY A 27 -4.51 -10.79 -7.05
N ARG A 28 -5.35 -11.82 -6.90
CA ARG A 28 -6.10 -12.32 -8.01
C ARG A 28 -7.12 -11.29 -8.46
N ASN A 29 -7.29 -11.19 -9.77
CA ASN A 29 -8.23 -10.26 -10.34
C ASN A 29 -9.65 -10.77 -10.08
N SER A 30 -10.31 -10.15 -9.14
CA SER A 30 -11.68 -10.50 -8.79
C SER A 30 -12.47 -9.20 -8.61
N PRO A 31 -13.81 -9.29 -8.71
CA PRO A 31 -14.63 -8.08 -8.60
C PRO A 31 -14.53 -7.36 -7.27
N THR A 32 -14.09 -8.06 -6.22
CA THR A 32 -14.09 -7.48 -4.88
C THR A 32 -12.69 -7.13 -4.36
N PHE A 33 -11.64 -7.48 -5.12
CA PHE A 33 -10.28 -7.27 -4.60
C PHE A 33 -9.98 -5.80 -4.36
N GLN A 34 -10.34 -4.94 -5.30
CA GLN A 34 -10.09 -3.51 -5.14
C GLN A 34 -10.76 -2.96 -3.89
N THR A 35 -12.03 -3.25 -3.72
CA THR A 35 -12.78 -2.78 -2.56
C THR A 35 -12.15 -3.27 -1.27
N ARG A 36 -11.73 -4.53 -1.27
CA ARG A 36 -11.11 -5.14 -0.09
C ARG A 36 -9.84 -4.39 0.31
N ILE A 37 -8.98 -4.11 -0.66
CA ILE A 37 -7.71 -3.45 -0.37
C ILE A 37 -7.94 -2.01 0.06
N VAL A 38 -8.83 -1.30 -0.62
CA VAL A 38 -9.13 0.07 -0.24
C VAL A 38 -9.65 0.13 1.19
N ARG A 39 -10.57 -0.74 1.55
CA ARG A 39 -11.13 -0.74 2.91
C ARG A 39 -10.07 -1.06 3.95
N LEU A 40 -9.18 -1.99 3.62
CA LEU A 40 -8.12 -2.36 4.54
C LEU A 40 -7.23 -1.16 4.86
N VAL A 41 -6.86 -0.41 3.83
CA VAL A 41 -5.98 0.74 4.02
C VAL A 41 -6.73 1.90 4.68
N GLU A 42 -8.01 2.08 4.34
CA GLU A 42 -8.81 3.16 4.94
C GLU A 42 -8.92 3.08 6.44
N GLN A 43 -8.78 1.90 7.00
CA GLN A 43 -8.80 1.75 8.45
C GLN A 43 -7.66 2.49 9.11
N HIS A 44 -6.61 2.79 8.37
CA HIS A 44 -5.43 3.46 8.89
C HIS A 44 -5.31 4.91 8.40
N THR A 45 -5.99 5.27 7.33
CA THR A 45 -5.82 6.58 6.72
C THR A 45 -7.09 7.42 6.69
N GLY A 46 -8.25 6.79 6.91
CA GLY A 46 -9.51 7.44 6.61
C GLY A 46 -9.86 7.30 5.14
N PRO A 47 -10.91 7.98 4.69
CA PRO A 47 -11.45 7.77 3.34
C PRO A 47 -10.42 8.01 2.24
N ILE A 48 -10.44 7.12 1.24
CA ILE A 48 -9.56 7.21 0.07
C ILE A 48 -10.42 7.57 -1.12
N GLN A 49 -10.02 8.63 -1.82
CA GLN A 49 -10.76 9.09 -2.99
C GLN A 49 -10.40 8.27 -4.23
N PRO A 50 -11.31 8.14 -5.18
CA PRO A 50 -11.01 7.39 -6.41
C PRO A 50 -9.76 7.88 -7.13
N THR A 51 -9.46 9.17 -7.05
CA THR A 51 -8.28 9.72 -7.71
C THR A 51 -6.98 9.24 -7.10
N GLN A 52 -7.04 8.66 -5.90
CA GLN A 52 -5.86 8.13 -5.24
C GLN A 52 -5.59 6.67 -5.60
N VAL A 53 -6.48 6.05 -6.38
CA VAL A 53 -6.43 4.62 -6.66
C VAL A 53 -6.03 4.40 -8.12
N SER A 54 -5.02 3.58 -8.33
CA SER A 54 -4.62 3.15 -9.67
C SER A 54 -4.66 1.63 -9.73
N ILE A 55 -5.20 1.11 -10.82
CA ILE A 55 -5.39 -0.31 -10.97
C ILE A 55 -4.75 -0.75 -12.29
N LYS A 56 -4.02 -1.84 -12.25
CA LYS A 56 -3.37 -2.35 -13.44
C LYS A 56 -3.49 -3.87 -13.48
N PRO A 57 -4.22 -4.42 -14.46
CA PRO A 57 -4.28 -5.86 -14.63
C PRO A 57 -2.95 -6.39 -15.14
N SER A 58 -2.63 -7.63 -14.81
CA SER A 58 -1.47 -8.28 -15.38
C SER A 58 -1.73 -8.59 -16.84
N ARG A 59 -0.68 -8.99 -17.55
CA ARG A 59 -0.80 -9.29 -18.97
C ARG A 59 -1.85 -10.38 -19.22
N SER A 60 -1.91 -11.38 -18.36
CA SER A 60 -2.87 -12.46 -18.50
C SER A 60 -4.24 -12.10 -17.94
N GLU A 61 -4.32 -10.95 -17.26
CA GLU A 61 -5.53 -10.48 -16.56
C GLU A 61 -5.94 -11.39 -15.42
N ARG A 62 -5.06 -12.27 -14.99
CA ARG A 62 -5.33 -13.13 -13.83
C ARG A 62 -5.09 -12.41 -12.52
N TYR A 63 -4.26 -11.39 -12.54
CA TYR A 63 -3.86 -10.66 -11.34
C TYR A 63 -4.13 -9.19 -11.50
N LEU A 64 -4.31 -8.53 -10.38
CA LEU A 64 -4.59 -7.12 -10.36
C LEU A 64 -3.61 -6.45 -9.39
N SER A 65 -2.95 -5.39 -9.87
CA SER A 65 -2.10 -4.57 -9.03
C SER A 65 -2.85 -3.31 -8.67
N ILE A 66 -2.85 -2.98 -7.40
CA ILE A 66 -3.52 -1.79 -6.90
C ILE A 66 -2.49 -0.90 -6.25
N THR A 67 -2.51 0.37 -6.61
CA THR A 67 -1.64 1.37 -6.01
C THR A 67 -2.54 2.42 -5.36
N LEU A 68 -2.30 2.68 -4.09
CA LEU A 68 -3.02 3.69 -3.35
C LEU A 68 -2.04 4.78 -2.93
N MET A 69 -2.25 5.99 -3.44
CA MET A 69 -1.42 7.12 -3.04
C MET A 69 -1.99 7.71 -1.77
N ILE A 70 -1.26 7.61 -0.69
CA ILE A 70 -1.73 8.10 0.60
C ILE A 70 -0.79 9.17 1.12
N GLN A 71 -1.29 9.97 2.05
CA GLN A 71 -0.46 10.88 2.81
C GLN A 71 -0.06 10.12 4.07
N ALA A 72 1.14 9.57 4.07
CA ALA A 72 1.62 8.78 5.20
C ALA A 72 1.98 9.71 6.35
N GLN A 73 1.46 9.43 7.53
CA GLN A 73 1.65 10.28 8.68
C GLN A 73 2.83 9.85 9.54
N SER A 74 3.17 8.57 9.51
CA SER A 74 4.25 8.05 10.33
C SER A 74 4.67 6.69 9.83
N ARG A 75 5.85 6.27 10.25
CA ARG A 75 6.30 4.92 9.96
C ARG A 75 5.38 3.89 10.61
N LYS A 76 4.91 4.21 11.80
CA LYS A 76 4.03 3.28 12.50
C LYS A 76 2.77 3.01 11.69
N GLN A 77 2.22 4.05 11.06
CA GLN A 77 1.05 3.88 10.21
C GLN A 77 1.35 2.96 9.03
N LEU A 78 2.49 3.18 8.37
CA LEU A 78 2.87 2.35 7.24
C LEU A 78 3.09 0.90 7.65
N ASP A 79 3.73 0.68 8.79
CA ASP A 79 3.96 -0.66 9.28
C ASP A 79 2.64 -1.38 9.55
N ALA A 80 1.67 -0.68 10.10
CA ALA A 80 0.36 -1.26 10.37
C ALA A 80 -0.36 -1.63 9.08
N ILE A 81 -0.27 -0.77 8.07
CA ILE A 81 -0.87 -1.05 6.77
C ILE A 81 -0.26 -2.32 6.17
N TYR A 82 1.07 -2.39 6.15
CA TYR A 82 1.74 -3.54 5.56
C TYR A 82 1.54 -4.82 6.37
N GLN A 83 1.36 -4.69 7.67
CA GLN A 83 1.04 -5.85 8.49
C GLN A 83 -0.32 -6.42 8.08
N ASP A 84 -1.31 -5.55 7.89
CA ASP A 84 -2.63 -6.00 7.45
C ASP A 84 -2.59 -6.62 6.07
N LEU A 85 -1.81 -6.03 5.16
CA LEU A 85 -1.65 -6.60 3.83
C LEU A 85 -1.00 -7.97 3.88
N THR A 86 0.00 -8.12 4.75
CA THR A 86 0.69 -9.39 4.91
C THR A 86 -0.25 -10.47 5.42
N ASN A 87 -1.16 -10.09 6.30
CA ASN A 87 -2.07 -11.04 6.92
C ASN A 87 -3.30 -11.35 6.08
N ASP A 88 -3.48 -10.66 4.96
CA ASP A 88 -4.65 -10.85 4.12
C ASP A 88 -4.39 -11.94 3.08
N ASP A 89 -5.23 -12.98 3.09
CA ASP A 89 -5.02 -14.13 2.21
C ASP A 89 -5.19 -13.80 0.74
N HIS A 90 -5.86 -12.70 0.42
CA HIS A 90 -6.08 -12.29 -0.97
C HIS A 90 -4.90 -11.53 -1.55
N VAL A 91 -3.98 -11.10 -0.70
CA VAL A 91 -2.80 -10.37 -1.14
C VAL A 91 -1.68 -11.36 -1.41
N LEU A 92 -1.26 -11.43 -2.67
CA LEU A 92 -0.19 -12.34 -3.08
C LEU A 92 1.16 -11.66 -3.01
N MET A 93 1.18 -10.34 -3.22
CA MET A 93 2.42 -9.59 -3.20
C MET A 93 2.12 -8.17 -2.77
N ARG A 94 2.99 -7.59 -1.97
CA ARG A 94 2.91 -6.20 -1.58
C ARG A 94 4.24 -5.53 -1.83
N LEU A 95 4.17 -4.29 -2.22
CA LEU A 95 5.39 -3.56 -2.60
C LEU A 95 5.50 -2.24 -1.88
#